data_2a4fe036355b09f22423def647db1ca7
#
_entry.id   2a4fe036355b09f22423def647db1ca7
#
_cell.length_a   1.000
_cell.length_b   1.000
_cell.length_c   1.000
_cell.angle_alpha   90.00
_cell.angle_beta   90.00
_cell.angle_gamma   90.00
#
_symmetry.space_group_name_H-M   'P 1'
#
loop_
_entity.id
_entity.type
_entity.pdbx_description
1 polymer ?
#
loop_
_entity_poly.entity_id
_entity_poly.type
_entity_poly.pdbx_seq_one_letter_code
_entity_poly.pdbx_strand_id
1 'polypeptide(L)'
;MEKWLDNVTYGNPVDQILPLMRAGIYDFLLPELKQYPFPSNSCEMTQDELRMLIELQNSEEQKNTTITSRYLDYDKDIVTIFKSFCKKRLNQDYDEEIDELIQDLAVLITKLKFAYQRPRPFQIAQYYKARLFPVLSLVAISPSYPSGHTIESKVMAELIGSRHPDQYEFLSRLADDIAQSRLFLGLHFPSDNDFGLMVAKAVYTSKQFTTKYGL
;
A
#
# COMPACT_ATOMS: atom_id res chain seq x y z
N MET A 1 1.04 -9.58 -28.14
CA MET A 1 1.70 -9.87 -26.86
C MET A 1 1.16 -11.18 -26.30
N GLU A 2 2.00 -11.95 -25.64
CA GLU A 2 1.71 -13.35 -25.30
C GLU A 2 0.76 -13.41 -24.10
N LYS A 3 -0.49 -13.82 -24.34
CA LYS A 3 -1.56 -13.96 -23.32
C LYS A 3 -1.18 -14.87 -22.13
N TRP A 4 -0.17 -15.72 -22.30
CA TRP A 4 0.32 -16.58 -21.20
C TRP A 4 0.87 -15.77 -20.00
N LEU A 5 1.33 -14.53 -20.24
CA LEU A 5 1.84 -13.65 -19.21
C LEU A 5 0.77 -13.32 -18.15
N ASP A 6 -0.50 -13.34 -18.53
CA ASP A 6 -1.63 -13.11 -17.62
C ASP A 6 -1.82 -14.26 -16.62
N ASN A 7 -1.19 -15.41 -16.84
CA ASN A 7 -1.18 -16.54 -15.91
C ASN A 7 -0.05 -16.45 -14.87
N VAL A 8 0.87 -15.47 -14.98
CA VAL A 8 1.89 -15.26 -13.97
C VAL A 8 1.25 -14.64 -12.73
N THR A 9 1.41 -15.31 -11.60
CA THR A 9 0.88 -14.87 -10.31
C THR A 9 2.03 -14.69 -9.31
N TYR A 10 1.75 -14.00 -8.22
CA TYR A 10 2.74 -13.83 -7.15
C TYR A 10 3.14 -15.18 -6.52
N GLY A 11 2.16 -16.07 -6.32
CA GLY A 11 2.34 -17.36 -5.65
C GLY A 11 1.52 -17.49 -4.36
N ASN A 12 1.71 -18.61 -3.68
CA ASN A 12 0.95 -18.94 -2.47
C ASN A 12 1.42 -18.14 -1.25
N PRO A 13 0.54 -17.91 -0.26
CA PRO A 13 0.93 -17.29 1.00
C PRO A 13 1.94 -18.15 1.75
N VAL A 14 2.91 -17.51 2.38
CA VAL A 14 3.83 -18.15 3.34
C VAL A 14 3.15 -18.32 4.70
N ASP A 15 3.64 -19.23 5.53
CA ASP A 15 3.04 -19.56 6.83
C ASP A 15 2.82 -18.34 7.73
N GLN A 16 3.70 -17.35 7.67
CA GLN A 16 3.60 -16.10 8.44
C GLN A 16 2.34 -15.26 8.13
N ILE A 17 1.76 -15.43 6.94
CA ILE A 17 0.60 -14.67 6.47
C ILE A 17 -0.72 -15.40 6.76
N LEU A 18 -0.69 -16.73 6.93
CA LEU A 18 -1.89 -17.53 7.17
C LEU A 18 -2.75 -17.04 8.37
N PRO A 19 -2.17 -16.59 9.51
CA PRO A 19 -2.98 -16.05 10.61
C PRO A 19 -3.83 -14.82 10.23
N LEU A 20 -3.45 -14.06 9.20
CA LEU A 20 -4.20 -12.91 8.70
C LEU A 20 -5.39 -13.30 7.80
N MET A 21 -5.54 -14.59 7.47
CA MET A 21 -6.69 -15.07 6.70
C MET A 21 -7.95 -15.35 7.57
N ARG A 22 -7.91 -14.96 8.85
CA ARG A 22 -9.04 -15.04 9.81
C ARG A 22 -10.19 -14.10 9.41
N ALA A 23 -11.35 -14.23 10.12
CA ALA A 23 -12.43 -13.25 10.00
C ALA A 23 -11.97 -11.86 10.48
N GLY A 24 -12.31 -10.83 9.69
CA GLY A 24 -11.94 -9.43 9.94
C GLY A 24 -13.18 -8.52 9.99
N ILE A 25 -13.07 -7.41 10.71
CA ILE A 25 -14.17 -6.46 10.87
C ILE A 25 -14.58 -5.74 9.59
N TYR A 26 -13.69 -5.72 8.59
CA TYR A 26 -13.92 -5.11 7.27
C TYR A 26 -14.25 -6.13 6.17
N ASP A 27 -14.52 -7.39 6.51
CA ASP A 27 -14.84 -8.45 5.53
C ASP A 27 -16.08 -8.15 4.68
N PHE A 28 -16.99 -7.35 5.19
CA PHE A 28 -18.19 -6.92 4.46
C PHE A 28 -17.88 -6.07 3.22
N LEU A 29 -16.68 -5.49 3.12
CA LEU A 29 -16.21 -4.74 1.95
C LEU A 29 -15.68 -5.66 0.82
N LEU A 30 -15.29 -6.90 1.16
CA LEU A 30 -14.65 -7.80 0.18
C LEU A 30 -15.49 -8.09 -1.06
N PRO A 31 -16.83 -8.32 -0.98
CA PRO A 31 -17.63 -8.61 -2.18
C PRO A 31 -17.62 -7.48 -3.20
N GLU A 32 -17.63 -6.23 -2.75
CA GLU A 32 -17.56 -5.06 -3.62
C GLU A 32 -16.14 -4.85 -4.13
N LEU A 33 -15.14 -4.82 -3.24
CA LEU A 33 -13.75 -4.54 -3.59
C LEU A 33 -13.18 -5.56 -4.57
N LYS A 34 -13.57 -6.83 -4.48
CA LYS A 34 -13.12 -7.89 -5.42
C LYS A 34 -13.67 -7.75 -6.83
N GLN A 35 -14.54 -6.78 -7.10
CA GLN A 35 -15.03 -6.49 -8.44
C GLN A 35 -14.09 -5.57 -9.26
N TYR A 36 -13.05 -5.01 -8.63
CA TYR A 36 -12.08 -4.11 -9.26
C TYR A 36 -10.83 -4.87 -9.68
N PRO A 37 -10.75 -5.38 -10.94
CA PRO A 37 -9.58 -6.13 -11.39
C PRO A 37 -8.38 -5.20 -11.56
N PHE A 38 -7.19 -5.73 -11.33
CA PHE A 38 -5.97 -5.04 -11.73
C PHE A 38 -5.75 -5.13 -13.25
N PRO A 39 -4.97 -4.22 -13.87
CA PRO A 39 -4.59 -4.32 -15.27
C PRO A 39 -3.87 -5.64 -15.54
N SER A 40 -4.29 -6.36 -16.61
CA SER A 40 -3.67 -7.65 -16.92
C SER A 40 -2.17 -7.51 -17.15
N ASN A 41 -1.41 -8.55 -16.83
CA ASN A 41 0.06 -8.49 -16.94
C ASN A 41 0.53 -8.21 -18.39
N SER A 42 -0.26 -8.60 -19.38
CA SER A 42 0.06 -8.43 -20.81
C SER A 42 -0.48 -7.15 -21.45
N CYS A 43 -1.25 -6.34 -20.74
CA CYS A 43 -1.88 -5.13 -21.30
C CYS A 43 -0.89 -3.96 -21.44
N GLU A 44 -1.26 -3.00 -22.28
CA GLU A 44 -0.47 -1.78 -22.52
C GLU A 44 -0.28 -0.97 -21.23
N MET A 45 -1.32 -0.85 -20.41
CA MET A 45 -1.26 -0.14 -19.14
C MET A 45 -0.16 -0.68 -18.23
N THR A 46 -0.03 -2.01 -18.08
CA THR A 46 1.04 -2.61 -17.27
C THR A 46 2.43 -2.31 -17.84
N GLN A 47 2.56 -2.24 -19.18
CA GLN A 47 3.83 -1.85 -19.81
C GLN A 47 4.16 -0.39 -19.57
N ASP A 48 3.16 0.49 -19.65
CA ASP A 48 3.34 1.93 -19.39
C ASP A 48 3.73 2.16 -17.93
N GLU A 49 3.07 1.48 -17.00
CA GLU A 49 3.43 1.51 -15.58
C GLU A 49 4.87 1.03 -15.35
N LEU A 50 5.30 -0.05 -16.00
CA LEU A 50 6.70 -0.51 -15.92
C LEU A 50 7.69 0.51 -16.49
N ARG A 51 7.37 1.15 -17.62
CA ARG A 51 8.21 2.22 -18.20
C ARG A 51 8.36 3.37 -17.21
N MET A 52 7.24 3.83 -16.62
CA MET A 52 7.25 4.88 -15.61
C MET A 52 8.13 4.51 -14.39
N LEU A 53 8.04 3.29 -13.89
CA LEU A 53 8.88 2.85 -12.77
C LEU A 53 10.37 2.81 -13.12
N ILE A 54 10.72 2.42 -14.34
CA ILE A 54 12.11 2.42 -14.82
C ILE A 54 12.63 3.85 -15.00
N GLU A 55 11.83 4.74 -15.54
CA GLU A 55 12.17 6.17 -15.65
C GLU A 55 12.39 6.77 -14.27
N LEU A 56 11.52 6.49 -13.32
CA LEU A 56 11.65 6.95 -11.94
C LEU A 56 12.93 6.42 -11.30
N GLN A 57 13.24 5.13 -11.48
CA GLN A 57 14.47 4.51 -10.99
C GLN A 57 15.74 5.17 -11.56
N ASN A 58 15.69 5.68 -12.79
CA ASN A 58 16.82 6.35 -13.45
C ASN A 58 16.82 7.88 -13.24
N SER A 59 15.86 8.41 -12.51
CA SER A 59 15.72 9.85 -12.26
C SER A 59 16.83 10.39 -11.34
N GLU A 60 17.01 11.71 -11.36
CA GLU A 60 17.93 12.40 -10.45
C GLU A 60 17.46 12.27 -8.98
N GLU A 61 16.16 12.08 -8.74
CA GLU A 61 15.61 11.85 -7.39
C GLU A 61 16.16 10.57 -6.77
N GLN A 62 16.34 9.50 -7.56
CA GLN A 62 16.95 8.24 -7.09
C GLN A 62 18.38 8.42 -6.62
N LYS A 63 19.10 9.41 -7.15
CA LYS A 63 20.46 9.75 -6.73
C LYS A 63 20.48 10.60 -5.46
N ASN A 64 19.34 11.15 -5.05
CA ASN A 64 19.23 11.94 -3.83
C ASN A 64 19.17 11.03 -2.60
N THR A 65 20.28 10.94 -1.88
CA THR A 65 20.43 10.07 -0.71
C THR A 65 19.43 10.39 0.41
N THR A 66 19.04 11.67 0.55
CA THR A 66 18.07 12.11 1.58
C THR A 66 16.66 11.59 1.26
N ILE A 67 16.22 11.69 0.00
CA ILE A 67 14.92 11.16 -0.45
C ILE A 67 14.91 9.64 -0.31
N THR A 68 15.95 8.99 -0.79
CA THR A 68 16.06 7.52 -0.72
C THR A 68 16.06 7.03 0.72
N SER A 69 16.81 7.67 1.64
CA SER A 69 16.82 7.31 3.06
C SER A 69 15.43 7.45 3.68
N ARG A 70 14.73 8.56 3.44
CA ARG A 70 13.36 8.78 3.93
C ARG A 70 12.40 7.72 3.43
N TYR A 71 12.47 7.36 2.15
CA TYR A 71 11.60 6.34 1.56
C TYR A 71 11.90 4.92 2.08
N LEU A 72 13.17 4.64 2.40
CA LEU A 72 13.55 3.42 3.09
C LEU A 72 13.01 3.36 4.52
N ASP A 73 12.94 4.50 5.21
CA ASP A 73 12.33 4.56 6.54
C ASP A 73 10.81 4.33 6.46
N TYR A 74 10.14 4.84 5.42
CA TYR A 74 8.74 4.53 5.15
C TYR A 74 8.53 3.03 4.84
N ASP A 75 9.44 2.40 4.13
CA ASP A 75 9.33 0.95 3.87
C ASP A 75 9.41 0.13 5.15
N LYS A 76 10.21 0.56 6.12
CA LYS A 76 10.41 -0.19 7.36
C LYS A 76 9.21 -0.12 8.30
N ASP A 77 8.72 1.08 8.59
CA ASP A 77 7.74 1.27 9.67
C ASP A 77 7.02 2.62 9.59
N ILE A 78 5.94 2.65 8.82
CA ILE A 78 5.06 3.83 8.75
C ILE A 78 4.28 4.05 10.05
N VAL A 79 4.01 2.99 10.81
CA VAL A 79 3.22 3.05 12.05
C VAL A 79 3.93 3.92 13.08
N THR A 80 5.22 3.66 13.29
CA THR A 80 6.05 4.48 14.20
C THR A 80 6.12 5.95 13.78
N ILE A 81 6.07 6.23 12.46
CA ILE A 81 6.05 7.61 11.97
C ILE A 81 4.78 8.34 12.44
N PHE A 82 3.59 7.74 12.23
CA PHE A 82 2.32 8.32 12.66
C PHE A 82 2.23 8.43 14.19
N LYS A 83 2.63 7.41 14.95
CA LYS A 83 2.70 7.43 16.42
C LYS A 83 3.61 8.54 16.93
N SER A 84 4.80 8.66 16.33
CA SER A 84 5.75 9.74 16.69
C SER A 84 5.20 11.12 16.38
N PHE A 85 4.47 11.28 15.28
CA PHE A 85 3.79 12.54 14.96
C PHE A 85 2.77 12.89 16.05
N CYS A 86 1.90 11.94 16.43
CA CYS A 86 0.89 12.16 17.45
C CYS A 86 1.52 12.60 18.80
N LYS A 87 2.55 11.89 19.24
CA LYS A 87 3.23 12.22 20.50
C LYS A 87 3.96 13.54 20.46
N LYS A 88 4.72 13.80 19.40
CA LYS A 88 5.61 14.98 19.32
C LYS A 88 4.91 16.26 18.89
N ARG A 89 3.91 16.18 18.02
CA ARG A 89 3.23 17.34 17.43
C ARG A 89 1.88 17.63 18.07
N LEU A 90 1.12 16.58 18.42
CA LEU A 90 -0.22 16.72 19.00
C LEU A 90 -0.20 16.61 20.52
N ASN A 91 0.89 16.13 21.12
CA ASN A 91 0.97 15.76 22.55
C ASN A 91 -0.16 14.79 22.95
N GLN A 92 -0.46 13.84 22.05
CA GLN A 92 -1.51 12.82 22.20
C GLN A 92 -0.93 11.43 22.04
N ASP A 93 -1.48 10.46 22.78
CA ASP A 93 -1.13 9.05 22.64
C ASP A 93 -2.28 8.29 21.94
N TYR A 94 -2.02 7.87 20.73
CA TYR A 94 -2.93 7.04 19.89
C TYR A 94 -2.33 5.64 19.64
N ASP A 95 -1.33 5.21 20.40
CA ASP A 95 -0.57 4.00 20.09
C ASP A 95 -1.46 2.76 20.02
N GLU A 96 -2.32 2.54 21.02
CA GLU A 96 -3.21 1.36 21.06
C GLU A 96 -4.20 1.39 19.90
N GLU A 97 -4.78 2.55 19.64
CA GLU A 97 -5.80 2.71 18.59
C GLU A 97 -5.21 2.53 17.20
N ILE A 98 -4.00 3.04 16.96
CA ILE A 98 -3.27 2.82 15.70
C ILE A 98 -2.90 1.34 15.56
N ASP A 99 -2.43 0.68 16.62
CA ASP A 99 -2.10 -0.75 16.57
C ASP A 99 -3.32 -1.62 16.25
N GLU A 100 -4.46 -1.36 16.86
CA GLU A 100 -5.71 -2.04 16.53
C GLU A 100 -6.14 -1.80 15.08
N LEU A 101 -6.04 -0.55 14.62
CA LEU A 101 -6.38 -0.20 13.24
C LEU A 101 -5.52 -0.98 12.24
N ILE A 102 -4.21 -1.01 12.46
CA ILE A 102 -3.28 -1.71 11.57
C ILE A 102 -3.55 -3.22 11.57
N GLN A 103 -3.85 -3.82 12.71
CA GLN A 103 -4.21 -5.24 12.79
C GLN A 103 -5.50 -5.55 11.99
N ASP A 104 -6.49 -4.70 12.08
CA ASP A 104 -7.75 -4.87 11.32
C ASP A 104 -7.53 -4.69 9.81
N LEU A 105 -6.75 -3.68 9.42
CA LEU A 105 -6.40 -3.43 8.02
C LEU A 105 -5.57 -4.56 7.43
N ALA A 106 -4.62 -5.11 8.20
CA ALA A 106 -3.77 -6.21 7.75
C ALA A 106 -4.59 -7.43 7.30
N VAL A 107 -5.70 -7.74 7.98
CA VAL A 107 -6.62 -8.82 7.59
C VAL A 107 -7.29 -8.54 6.24
N LEU A 108 -7.86 -7.34 6.07
CA LEU A 108 -8.51 -6.95 4.81
C LEU A 108 -7.51 -6.94 3.65
N ILE A 109 -6.36 -6.28 3.85
CA ILE A 109 -5.30 -6.14 2.85
C ILE A 109 -4.80 -7.51 2.40
N THR A 110 -4.52 -8.41 3.35
CA THR A 110 -4.05 -9.76 3.05
C THR A 110 -5.04 -10.54 2.22
N LYS A 111 -6.33 -10.50 2.58
CA LYS A 111 -7.38 -11.18 1.82
C LYS A 111 -7.53 -10.66 0.39
N LEU A 112 -7.44 -9.35 0.21
CA LEU A 112 -7.46 -8.75 -1.13
C LEU A 112 -6.23 -9.17 -1.94
N LYS A 113 -5.03 -9.05 -1.36
CA LYS A 113 -3.77 -9.42 -2.02
C LYS A 113 -3.79 -10.85 -2.53
N PHE A 114 -4.19 -11.81 -1.70
CA PHE A 114 -4.22 -13.22 -2.09
C PHE A 114 -5.46 -13.63 -2.90
N ALA A 115 -6.51 -12.80 -2.94
CA ALA A 115 -7.59 -12.98 -3.90
C ALA A 115 -7.17 -12.60 -5.32
N TYR A 116 -6.32 -11.59 -5.47
CA TYR A 116 -5.84 -11.10 -6.77
C TYR A 116 -4.53 -11.73 -7.21
N GLN A 117 -3.61 -11.99 -6.30
CA GLN A 117 -2.29 -12.59 -6.57
C GLN A 117 -1.47 -11.85 -7.64
N ARG A 118 -1.65 -10.53 -7.78
CA ARG A 118 -0.88 -9.74 -8.74
C ARG A 118 0.61 -9.86 -8.44
N PRO A 119 1.45 -10.23 -9.43
CA PRO A 119 2.89 -10.24 -9.25
C PRO A 119 3.43 -8.81 -9.06
N ARG A 120 4.59 -8.70 -8.40
CA ARG A 120 5.29 -7.43 -8.21
C ARG A 120 5.89 -6.92 -9.53
N PRO A 121 6.13 -5.61 -9.68
CA PRO A 121 6.72 -5.04 -10.90
C PRO A 121 8.00 -5.76 -11.34
N PHE A 122 8.91 -6.07 -10.42
CA PHE A 122 10.17 -6.74 -10.73
C PHE A 122 9.98 -8.20 -11.20
N GLN A 123 8.91 -8.88 -10.80
CA GLN A 123 8.59 -10.23 -11.25
C GLN A 123 8.09 -10.23 -12.71
N ILE A 124 7.43 -9.15 -13.14
CA ILE A 124 6.91 -9.00 -14.51
C ILE A 124 7.95 -8.37 -15.45
N ALA A 125 8.78 -7.45 -14.97
CA ALA A 125 9.75 -6.71 -15.77
C ALA A 125 10.67 -7.64 -16.59
N GLN A 126 11.07 -8.78 -16.04
CA GLN A 126 11.93 -9.76 -16.73
C GLN A 126 11.31 -10.28 -18.05
N TYR A 127 9.99 -10.44 -18.11
CA TYR A 127 9.29 -10.93 -19.30
C TYR A 127 9.21 -9.87 -20.41
N TYR A 128 9.31 -8.60 -20.03
CA TYR A 128 9.42 -7.47 -20.96
C TYR A 128 10.86 -7.13 -21.33
N LYS A 129 11.84 -7.93 -20.90
CA LYS A 129 13.28 -7.63 -21.00
C LYS A 129 13.63 -6.24 -20.43
N ALA A 130 12.81 -5.81 -19.49
CA ALA A 130 12.98 -4.54 -18.80
C ALA A 130 13.85 -4.74 -17.54
N ARG A 131 14.73 -3.76 -17.27
CA ARG A 131 15.61 -3.78 -16.10
C ARG A 131 15.03 -2.90 -15.01
N LEU A 132 14.26 -3.51 -14.09
CA LEU A 132 13.78 -2.87 -12.88
C LEU A 132 14.45 -3.52 -11.69
N PHE A 133 15.16 -2.75 -10.89
CA PHE A 133 15.86 -3.19 -9.69
C PHE A 133 15.14 -2.64 -8.46
N PRO A 134 14.21 -3.39 -7.86
CA PRO A 134 13.54 -2.93 -6.67
C PRO A 134 14.53 -2.80 -5.52
N VAL A 135 14.29 -1.85 -4.64
CA VAL A 135 15.02 -1.80 -3.38
C VAL A 135 14.64 -3.02 -2.53
N LEU A 136 15.64 -3.63 -1.88
CA LEU A 136 15.39 -4.77 -1.01
C LEU A 136 14.48 -4.35 0.16
N SER A 137 13.27 -4.91 0.17
CA SER A 137 12.26 -4.67 1.19
C SER A 137 12.00 -5.94 1.98
N LEU A 138 12.03 -5.86 3.31
CA LEU A 138 11.71 -6.97 4.21
C LEU A 138 10.21 -7.14 4.43
N VAL A 139 9.41 -6.14 4.04
CA VAL A 139 7.94 -6.15 4.21
C VAL A 139 7.17 -6.42 2.92
N ALA A 140 7.83 -6.37 1.77
CA ALA A 140 7.20 -6.64 0.47
C ALA A 140 7.11 -8.15 0.14
N ILE A 141 6.63 -8.96 1.09
CA ILE A 141 6.56 -10.43 1.04
C ILE A 141 5.16 -10.96 0.65
N SER A 142 4.35 -10.14 0.04
CA SER A 142 2.97 -10.46 -0.37
C SER A 142 2.67 -9.90 -1.78
N PRO A 143 1.56 -10.32 -2.45
CA PRO A 143 1.19 -9.81 -3.76
C PRO A 143 1.14 -8.29 -3.85
N SER A 144 1.26 -7.77 -5.08
CA SER A 144 1.38 -6.34 -5.31
C SER A 144 0.07 -5.57 -5.02
N TYR A 145 -1.06 -6.09 -5.45
CA TYR A 145 -2.36 -5.38 -5.50
C TYR A 145 -3.30 -5.82 -4.38
N PRO A 146 -3.82 -4.88 -3.59
CA PRO A 146 -3.54 -3.44 -3.50
C PRO A 146 -2.24 -3.11 -2.73
N SER A 147 -1.81 -1.83 -2.80
CA SER A 147 -0.71 -1.31 -1.98
C SER A 147 -1.13 -1.18 -0.52
N GLY A 148 -0.52 -2.00 0.36
CA GLY A 148 -0.82 -1.97 1.80
C GLY A 148 -0.42 -0.65 2.45
N HIS A 149 0.79 -0.15 2.20
CA HIS A 149 1.27 1.13 2.75
C HIS A 149 0.37 2.31 2.36
N THR A 150 -0.18 2.30 1.13
CA THR A 150 -1.13 3.33 0.69
C THR A 150 -2.43 3.27 1.50
N ILE A 151 -2.97 2.07 1.74
CA ILE A 151 -4.18 1.90 2.54
C ILE A 151 -3.93 2.35 3.98
N GLU A 152 -2.91 1.79 4.61
CA GLU A 152 -2.58 2.04 6.02
C GLU A 152 -2.31 3.51 6.29
N SER A 153 -1.46 4.15 5.47
CA SER A 153 -1.13 5.57 5.66
C SER A 153 -2.33 6.49 5.46
N LYS A 154 -3.18 6.21 4.46
CA LYS A 154 -4.39 7.00 4.21
C LYS A 154 -5.42 6.85 5.32
N VAL A 155 -5.66 5.63 5.81
CA VAL A 155 -6.64 5.43 6.89
C VAL A 155 -6.13 6.01 8.22
N MET A 156 -4.82 5.92 8.53
CA MET A 156 -4.23 6.61 9.68
C MET A 156 -4.35 8.14 9.56
N ALA A 157 -4.09 8.69 8.38
CA ALA A 157 -4.23 10.12 8.13
C ALA A 157 -5.68 10.60 8.33
N GLU A 158 -6.67 9.83 7.89
CA GLU A 158 -8.09 10.13 8.10
C GLU A 158 -8.48 10.03 9.58
N LEU A 159 -8.06 8.97 10.28
CA LEU A 159 -8.34 8.80 11.71
C LEU A 159 -7.84 10.00 12.52
N ILE A 160 -6.57 10.36 12.35
CA ILE A 160 -5.94 11.45 13.11
C ILE A 160 -6.46 12.81 12.65
N GLY A 161 -6.55 13.01 11.33
CA GLY A 161 -6.97 14.28 10.73
C GLY A 161 -8.41 14.65 11.04
N SER A 162 -9.33 13.68 11.19
CA SER A 162 -10.71 13.93 11.60
C SER A 162 -10.80 14.54 12.99
N ARG A 163 -9.87 14.21 13.87
CA ARG A 163 -9.77 14.75 15.24
C ARG A 163 -8.93 16.01 15.34
N HIS A 164 -8.03 16.22 14.38
CA HIS A 164 -7.11 17.36 14.30
C HIS A 164 -7.18 18.01 12.90
N PRO A 165 -8.27 18.71 12.58
CA PRO A 165 -8.50 19.28 11.24
C PRO A 165 -7.39 20.24 10.78
N ASP A 166 -6.75 20.92 11.71
CA ASP A 166 -5.60 21.81 11.46
C ASP A 166 -4.35 21.08 10.98
N GLN A 167 -4.26 19.76 11.22
CA GLN A 167 -3.15 18.89 10.78
C GLN A 167 -3.52 18.03 9.57
N TYR A 168 -4.76 18.05 9.11
CA TYR A 168 -5.25 17.16 8.06
C TYR A 168 -4.43 17.27 6.78
N GLU A 169 -4.13 18.49 6.34
CA GLU A 169 -3.36 18.70 5.12
C GLU A 169 -1.95 18.11 5.21
N PHE A 170 -1.28 18.28 6.36
CA PHE A 170 0.03 17.67 6.58
C PHE A 170 -0.03 16.13 6.56
N LEU A 171 -1.00 15.55 7.26
CA LEU A 171 -1.18 14.10 7.33
C LEU A 171 -1.54 13.50 5.96
N SER A 172 -2.39 14.19 5.19
CA SER A 172 -2.72 13.77 3.84
C SER A 172 -1.50 13.77 2.92
N ARG A 173 -0.67 14.82 2.96
CA ARG A 173 0.58 14.90 2.19
C ARG A 173 1.59 13.84 2.62
N LEU A 174 1.69 13.54 3.92
CA LEU A 174 2.55 12.46 4.42
C LEU A 174 2.10 11.11 3.84
N ALA A 175 0.79 10.83 3.83
CA ALA A 175 0.26 9.60 3.26
C ALA A 175 0.48 9.51 1.74
N ASP A 176 0.40 10.64 1.02
CA ASP A 176 0.72 10.70 -0.41
C ASP A 176 2.21 10.43 -0.67
N ASP A 177 3.10 11.01 0.15
CA ASP A 177 4.55 10.78 0.05
C ASP A 177 4.91 9.30 0.35
N ILE A 178 4.24 8.68 1.30
CA ILE A 178 4.36 7.24 1.58
C ILE A 178 3.91 6.42 0.37
N ALA A 179 2.76 6.72 -0.23
CA ALA A 179 2.26 6.03 -1.42
C ALA A 179 3.25 6.18 -2.59
N GLN A 180 3.78 7.39 -2.82
CA GLN A 180 4.77 7.67 -3.86
C GLN A 180 6.07 6.90 -3.62
N SER A 181 6.50 6.74 -2.37
CA SER A 181 7.68 5.97 -2.03
C SER A 181 7.64 4.54 -2.58
N ARG A 182 6.44 3.94 -2.66
CA ARG A 182 6.27 2.55 -3.14
C ARG A 182 6.61 2.41 -4.63
N LEU A 183 6.32 3.44 -5.42
CA LEU A 183 6.67 3.53 -6.84
C LEU A 183 8.17 3.77 -6.99
N PHE A 184 8.70 4.72 -6.24
CA PHE A 184 10.10 5.06 -6.23
C PHE A 184 11.01 3.87 -5.88
N LEU A 185 10.59 3.03 -4.94
CA LEU A 185 11.30 1.82 -4.53
C LEU A 185 11.09 0.64 -5.50
N GLY A 186 10.27 0.78 -6.54
CA GLY A 186 9.98 -0.27 -7.52
C GLY A 186 9.16 -1.46 -6.97
N LEU A 187 8.42 -1.25 -5.89
CA LEU A 187 7.72 -2.29 -5.15
C LEU A 187 6.25 -2.46 -5.54
N HIS A 188 5.64 -1.41 -6.10
CA HIS A 188 4.24 -1.38 -6.53
C HIS A 188 4.08 -0.71 -7.88
N PHE A 189 3.02 -1.09 -8.60
CA PHE A 189 2.54 -0.35 -9.77
C PHE A 189 1.72 0.87 -9.34
N PRO A 190 1.60 1.94 -10.17
CA PRO A 190 0.66 3.04 -9.92
C PRO A 190 -0.76 2.55 -9.64
N SER A 191 -1.29 1.62 -10.42
CA SER A 191 -2.63 1.06 -10.23
C SER A 191 -2.80 0.29 -8.90
N ASP A 192 -1.73 -0.21 -8.27
CA ASP A 192 -1.79 -0.79 -6.92
C ASP A 192 -2.09 0.30 -5.87
N ASN A 193 -1.51 1.49 -6.05
CA ASN A 193 -1.79 2.65 -5.19
C ASN A 193 -3.18 3.20 -5.43
N ASP A 194 -3.63 3.32 -6.68
CA ASP A 194 -4.96 3.83 -7.03
C ASP A 194 -6.05 2.96 -6.38
N PHE A 195 -5.94 1.65 -6.50
CA PHE A 195 -6.86 0.76 -5.81
C PHE A 195 -6.68 0.81 -4.29
N GLY A 196 -5.46 0.98 -3.80
CA GLY A 196 -5.18 1.21 -2.38
C GLY A 196 -5.94 2.42 -1.83
N LEU A 197 -6.00 3.54 -2.57
CA LEU A 197 -6.79 4.72 -2.22
C LEU A 197 -8.30 4.42 -2.19
N MET A 198 -8.80 3.63 -3.14
CA MET A 198 -10.22 3.22 -3.15
C MET A 198 -10.55 2.35 -1.93
N VAL A 199 -9.68 1.38 -1.59
CA VAL A 199 -9.85 0.54 -0.40
C VAL A 199 -9.82 1.39 0.87
N ALA A 200 -8.85 2.28 1.01
CA ALA A 200 -8.75 3.19 2.16
C ALA A 200 -10.04 3.99 2.31
N LYS A 201 -10.55 4.59 1.21
CA LYS A 201 -11.80 5.35 1.21
C LYS A 201 -12.98 4.49 1.66
N ALA A 202 -13.12 3.27 1.14
CA ALA A 202 -14.19 2.36 1.53
C ALA A 202 -14.14 2.03 3.04
N VAL A 203 -12.94 1.92 3.62
CA VAL A 203 -12.75 1.68 5.05
C VAL A 203 -13.18 2.90 5.85
N TYR A 204 -12.56 4.06 5.67
CA TYR A 204 -12.77 5.22 6.54
C TYR A 204 -14.15 5.88 6.37
N THR A 205 -14.84 5.66 5.25
CA THR A 205 -16.23 6.10 5.07
C THR A 205 -17.26 5.09 5.58
N SER A 206 -16.82 3.89 5.99
CA SER A 206 -17.72 2.86 6.47
C SER A 206 -18.30 3.19 7.85
N LYS A 207 -19.56 2.77 8.09
CA LYS A 207 -20.19 2.88 9.41
C LYS A 207 -19.38 2.12 10.49
N GLN A 208 -18.73 1.02 10.11
CA GLN A 208 -17.90 0.23 11.01
C GLN A 208 -16.73 1.06 11.54
N PHE A 209 -16.04 1.79 10.66
CA PHE A 209 -14.92 2.65 11.04
C PHE A 209 -15.38 3.83 11.91
N THR A 210 -16.38 4.60 11.43
CA THR A 210 -16.86 5.79 12.16
C THR A 210 -17.41 5.43 13.54
N THR A 211 -18.11 4.31 13.67
CA THR A 211 -18.63 3.83 14.98
C THR A 211 -17.47 3.38 15.90
N LYS A 212 -16.49 2.62 15.38
CA LYS A 212 -15.38 2.11 16.19
C LYS A 212 -14.51 3.24 16.75
N TYR A 213 -14.27 4.28 15.95
CA TYR A 213 -13.36 5.38 16.29
C TYR A 213 -14.05 6.66 16.76
N GLY A 214 -15.39 6.66 16.86
CA GLY A 214 -16.17 7.79 17.39
C GLY A 214 -16.11 9.03 16.50
N LEU A 215 -16.16 8.84 15.17
CA LEU A 215 -16.07 9.88 14.15
C LEU A 215 -17.42 10.16 13.49
#